data_31520134226d843d3412fdeaa816886b
#
_entry.id   31520134226d843d3412fdeaa816886b
#
_cell.length_a   1.000
_cell.length_b   1.000
_cell.length_c   1.000
_cell.angle_alpha   90.00
_cell.angle_beta   90.00
_cell.angle_gamma   90.00
#
_symmetry.space_group_name_H-M   'P 1'
#
loop_
_entity.id
_entity.type
_entity.pdbx_description
1 polymer ?
#
loop_
_entity_poly.entity_id
_entity_poly.type
_entity_poly.pdbx_seq_one_letter_code
_entity_poly.pdbx_strand_id
1 'polypeptide(L)'
;MAGHVTAGFAVCVSGFFYLERPFCYGAKELYLVVNFVLLVLLFVCMIYDLKDREVPMPLTLGGLVGAGVLGLFHGLWSPVLLTIALTHVADFNPREKRLAFALTLSAFAGIFQPDAALLCAVILSIWMLWEFGIMGGADVKLLIAITIMIGNATILIPIAVAGGIQGVIASLRKQREIPFVVSIFCGALFFVLFPLI
;
A
#
# COMPACT_ATOMS: atom_id res chain seq x y z
N MET A 1 21.84 43.76 22.49
CA MET A 1 21.22 43.46 21.20
C MET A 1 20.76 42.01 21.27
N ALA A 2 19.51 41.80 21.61
CA ALA A 2 18.91 40.47 21.77
C ALA A 2 17.95 40.26 20.60
N GLY A 3 18.30 39.35 19.68
CA GLY A 3 17.42 38.95 18.57
C GLY A 3 16.43 37.90 19.04
N HIS A 4 15.17 38.28 19.12
CA HIS A 4 14.05 37.36 19.31
C HIS A 4 13.90 36.47 18.10
N VAL A 5 14.19 35.16 18.25
CA VAL A 5 13.78 34.14 17.31
C VAL A 5 12.36 33.70 17.72
N THR A 6 11.35 34.26 17.09
CA THR A 6 9.99 33.78 17.16
C THR A 6 9.91 32.49 16.34
N ALA A 7 9.92 31.35 17.03
CA ALA A 7 9.58 30.07 16.46
C ALA A 7 8.10 30.09 16.09
N GLY A 8 7.80 30.36 14.80
CA GLY A 8 6.47 30.20 14.23
C GLY A 8 6.05 28.75 14.27
N PHE A 9 5.05 28.47 15.09
CA PHE A 9 4.32 27.19 15.09
C PHE A 9 3.47 27.15 13.81
N ALA A 10 4.10 26.81 12.69
CA ALA A 10 3.37 26.43 11.50
C ALA A 10 2.91 25.01 11.72
N VAL A 11 1.65 24.85 12.16
CA VAL A 11 0.91 23.60 12.04
C VAL A 11 0.77 23.32 10.56
N CYS A 12 1.75 22.64 10.01
CA CYS A 12 1.73 22.22 8.62
C CYS A 12 0.74 21.05 8.49
N VAL A 13 -0.48 21.35 8.04
CA VAL A 13 -1.42 20.39 7.45
C VAL A 13 -0.83 19.97 6.10
N SER A 14 0.36 19.43 6.08
CA SER A 14 1.09 19.02 4.88
C SER A 14 1.36 17.52 4.87
N GLY A 15 0.33 16.71 5.17
CA GLY A 15 0.38 15.28 4.86
C GLY A 15 0.43 14.95 3.37
N PHE A 16 0.50 15.96 2.49
CA PHE A 16 0.43 15.80 1.04
C PHE A 16 1.77 15.98 0.30
N PHE A 17 2.84 16.42 0.97
CA PHE A 17 4.11 16.75 0.31
C PHE A 17 5.29 15.96 0.86
N TYR A 18 5.36 14.67 0.58
CA TYR A 18 6.59 13.88 0.76
C TYR A 18 7.55 13.94 -0.46
N LEU A 19 7.41 14.94 -1.34
CA LEU A 19 8.18 15.02 -2.59
C LEU A 19 9.46 15.86 -2.52
N GLU A 20 9.78 16.47 -1.37
CA GLU A 20 10.98 17.32 -1.25
C GLU A 20 11.95 16.89 -0.14
N ARG A 21 12.37 15.62 -0.13
CA ARG A 21 13.72 15.37 0.38
C ARG A 21 14.69 15.60 -0.78
N PRO A 22 15.80 16.38 -0.58
CA PRO A 22 16.82 16.51 -1.61
C PRO A 22 17.44 15.13 -1.83
N PHE A 23 16.93 14.44 -2.82
CA PHE A 23 17.42 13.14 -3.22
C PHE A 23 18.80 13.30 -3.81
N CYS A 24 19.83 12.80 -3.14
CA CYS A 24 21.16 12.59 -3.71
C CYS A 24 21.02 11.80 -5.03
N TYR A 25 21.83 12.11 -6.02
CA TYR A 25 21.78 11.62 -7.41
C TYR A 25 21.60 10.08 -7.54
N GLY A 26 22.06 9.29 -6.58
CA GLY A 26 21.88 7.82 -6.55
C GLY A 26 20.46 7.34 -6.17
N ALA A 27 19.63 8.20 -5.60
CA ALA A 27 18.29 7.79 -5.15
C ALA A 27 17.26 7.77 -6.29
N LYS A 28 17.46 8.55 -7.36
CA LYS A 28 16.58 8.52 -8.55
C LYS A 28 16.72 7.18 -9.29
N GLU A 29 17.94 6.68 -9.43
CA GLU A 29 18.20 5.40 -10.09
C GLU A 29 17.60 4.25 -9.29
N LEU A 30 17.77 4.26 -7.96
CA LEU A 30 17.18 3.26 -7.08
C LEU A 30 15.64 3.26 -7.16
N TYR A 31 15.03 4.44 -7.15
CA TYR A 31 13.57 4.57 -7.30
C TYR A 31 13.07 4.01 -8.63
N LEU A 32 13.79 4.24 -9.71
CA LEU A 32 13.47 3.72 -11.04
C LEU A 32 13.56 2.19 -11.08
N VAL A 33 14.60 1.62 -10.48
CA VAL A 33 14.78 0.16 -10.38
C VAL A 33 13.68 -0.46 -9.53
N VAL A 34 13.34 0.13 -8.39
CA VAL A 34 12.27 -0.36 -7.51
C VAL A 34 10.92 -0.36 -8.23
N ASN A 35 10.59 0.73 -8.93
CA ASN A 35 9.36 0.82 -9.71
C ASN A 35 9.32 -0.20 -10.86
N PHE A 36 10.44 -0.41 -11.53
CA PHE A 36 10.55 -1.41 -12.59
C PHE A 36 10.34 -2.83 -12.05
N VAL A 37 11.01 -3.18 -10.96
CA VAL A 37 10.85 -4.49 -10.29
C VAL A 37 9.41 -4.69 -9.83
N LEU A 38 8.78 -3.66 -9.26
CA LEU A 38 7.37 -3.69 -8.86
C LEU A 38 6.46 -3.97 -10.05
N LEU A 39 6.65 -3.26 -11.17
CA LEU A 39 5.81 -3.45 -12.37
C LEU A 39 5.99 -4.86 -12.97
N VAL A 40 7.23 -5.38 -12.98
CA VAL A 40 7.49 -6.76 -13.43
C VAL A 40 6.78 -7.77 -12.53
N LEU A 41 6.87 -7.61 -11.21
CA LEU A 41 6.19 -8.47 -10.26
C LEU A 41 4.66 -8.45 -10.48
N LEU A 42 4.08 -7.26 -10.61
CA LEU A 42 2.65 -7.10 -10.84
C LEU A 42 2.21 -7.67 -12.19
N PHE A 43 3.04 -7.52 -13.22
CA PHE A 43 2.76 -8.09 -14.54
C PHE A 43 2.72 -9.62 -14.48
N VAL A 44 3.66 -10.23 -13.77
CA VAL A 44 3.66 -11.69 -13.55
C VAL A 44 2.41 -12.12 -12.76
N CYS A 45 2.08 -11.42 -11.67
CA CYS A 45 0.86 -11.69 -10.90
C CYS A 45 -0.40 -11.57 -11.77
N MET A 46 -0.46 -10.56 -12.65
CA MET A 46 -1.56 -10.36 -13.58
C MET A 46 -1.73 -11.53 -14.56
N ILE A 47 -0.62 -12.07 -15.09
CA ILE A 47 -0.68 -13.24 -16.00
C ILE A 47 -1.26 -14.46 -15.27
N TYR A 48 -0.83 -14.71 -14.02
CA TYR A 48 -1.39 -15.81 -13.22
C TYR A 48 -2.87 -15.59 -12.93
N ASP A 49 -3.28 -14.39 -12.55
CA ASP A 49 -4.67 -14.04 -12.25
C ASP A 49 -5.57 -14.20 -13.51
N LEU A 50 -5.06 -13.85 -14.69
CA LEU A 50 -5.79 -14.01 -15.94
C LEU A 50 -5.90 -15.49 -16.38
N LYS A 51 -4.88 -16.30 -16.12
CA LYS A 51 -4.81 -17.69 -16.57
C LYS A 51 -5.53 -18.63 -15.62
N ASP A 52 -5.17 -18.56 -14.34
CA ASP A 52 -5.55 -19.55 -13.33
C ASP A 52 -6.54 -18.98 -12.31
N ARG A 53 -6.82 -17.68 -12.35
CA ARG A 53 -7.64 -16.93 -11.39
C ARG A 53 -7.16 -17.04 -9.95
N GLU A 54 -5.93 -17.47 -9.78
CA GLU A 54 -5.25 -17.59 -8.51
C GLU A 54 -3.81 -17.13 -8.65
N VAL A 55 -3.40 -16.19 -7.81
CA VAL A 55 -1.99 -15.76 -7.74
C VAL A 55 -1.25 -16.68 -6.78
N PRO A 56 -0.14 -17.32 -7.19
CA PRO A 56 0.62 -18.20 -6.33
C PRO A 56 1.04 -17.53 -5.02
N MET A 57 0.80 -18.19 -3.89
CA MET A 57 1.13 -17.66 -2.56
C MET A 57 2.60 -17.24 -2.42
N PRO A 58 3.60 -17.96 -2.94
CA PRO A 58 4.99 -17.52 -2.86
C PRO A 58 5.26 -16.18 -3.55
N LEU A 59 4.52 -15.87 -4.62
CA LEU A 59 4.70 -14.63 -5.38
C LEU A 59 4.17 -13.42 -4.59
N THR A 60 2.97 -13.55 -4.00
CA THR A 60 2.36 -12.50 -3.18
C THR A 60 3.14 -12.29 -1.88
N LEU A 61 3.58 -13.38 -1.25
CA LEU A 61 4.37 -13.33 -0.02
C LEU A 61 5.77 -12.76 -0.29
N GLY A 62 6.43 -13.19 -1.38
CA GLY A 62 7.72 -12.65 -1.80
C GLY A 62 7.65 -11.16 -2.09
N GLY A 63 6.59 -10.70 -2.76
CA GLY A 63 6.32 -9.29 -2.97
C GLY A 63 6.14 -8.51 -1.66
N LEU A 64 5.40 -9.07 -0.70
CA LEU A 64 5.18 -8.45 0.60
C LEU A 64 6.48 -8.37 1.44
N VAL A 65 7.27 -9.43 1.45
CA VAL A 65 8.58 -9.45 2.15
C VAL A 65 9.54 -8.45 1.50
N GLY A 66 9.63 -8.43 0.17
CA GLY A 66 10.45 -7.45 -0.56
C GLY A 66 10.03 -6.01 -0.25
N ALA A 67 8.71 -5.75 -0.25
CA ALA A 67 8.16 -4.46 0.14
C ALA A 67 8.51 -4.08 1.59
N GLY A 68 8.43 -5.05 2.51
CA GLY A 68 8.81 -4.84 3.91
C GLY A 68 10.29 -4.46 4.05
N VAL A 69 11.19 -5.18 3.39
CA VAL A 69 12.63 -4.88 3.39
C VAL A 69 12.89 -3.48 2.85
N LEU A 70 12.33 -3.14 1.69
CA LEU A 70 12.47 -1.80 1.10
C LEU A 70 11.86 -0.72 2.00
N GLY A 71 10.69 -0.97 2.59
CA GLY A 71 10.05 -0.06 3.53
C GLY A 71 10.93 0.26 4.74
N LEU A 72 11.63 -0.75 5.30
CA LEU A 72 12.59 -0.54 6.39
C LEU A 72 13.76 0.35 5.95
N PHE A 73 14.32 0.14 4.74
CA PHE A 73 15.36 1.01 4.19
C PHE A 73 14.87 2.45 3.97
N HIS A 74 13.60 2.64 3.64
CA HIS A 74 12.98 3.96 3.53
C HIS A 74 12.57 4.58 4.88
N GLY A 75 12.82 3.88 5.99
CA GLY A 75 12.46 4.34 7.34
C GLY A 75 10.97 4.18 7.66
N LEU A 76 10.22 3.39 6.88
CA LEU A 76 8.81 3.08 7.10
C LEU A 76 8.64 1.87 8.04
N TRP A 77 9.33 1.90 9.19
CA TRP A 77 9.33 0.76 10.11
C TRP A 77 7.94 0.51 10.74
N SER A 78 7.18 1.56 11.01
CA SER A 78 5.86 1.45 11.64
C SER A 78 4.81 0.76 10.73
N PRO A 79 4.63 1.12 9.44
CA PRO A 79 3.79 0.39 8.50
C PRO A 79 4.21 -1.08 8.30
N VAL A 80 5.53 -1.33 8.28
CA VAL A 80 6.05 -2.70 8.12
C VAL A 80 5.72 -3.56 9.34
N LEU A 81 6.00 -3.05 10.56
CA LEU A 81 5.65 -3.77 11.79
C LEU A 81 4.15 -3.97 11.95
N LEU A 82 3.34 -2.96 11.59
CA LEU A 82 1.89 -3.10 11.56
C LEU A 82 1.45 -4.23 10.63
N THR A 83 2.01 -4.32 9.43
CA THR A 83 1.67 -5.38 8.47
C THR A 83 2.01 -6.76 9.03
N ILE A 84 3.18 -6.93 9.64
CA ILE A 84 3.58 -8.19 10.29
C ILE A 84 2.60 -8.51 11.43
N ALA A 85 2.29 -7.55 12.29
CA ALA A 85 1.37 -7.74 13.40
C ALA A 85 -0.04 -8.12 12.92
N LEU A 86 -0.56 -7.49 11.85
CA LEU A 86 -1.87 -7.81 11.29
C LEU A 86 -1.95 -9.24 10.74
N THR A 87 -0.86 -9.79 10.22
CA THR A 87 -0.85 -11.20 9.79
C THR A 87 -1.02 -12.17 10.96
N HIS A 88 -0.47 -11.86 12.13
CA HIS A 88 -0.64 -12.66 13.35
C HIS A 88 -2.01 -12.44 14.00
N VAL A 89 -2.55 -11.23 13.92
CA VAL A 89 -3.89 -10.92 14.45
C VAL A 89 -4.98 -11.71 13.73
N ALA A 90 -4.76 -12.07 12.47
CA ALA A 90 -5.70 -12.87 11.68
C ALA A 90 -6.05 -14.22 12.33
N ASP A 91 -5.17 -14.76 13.17
CA ASP A 91 -5.37 -16.06 13.85
C ASP A 91 -6.22 -15.96 15.13
N PHE A 92 -6.51 -14.74 15.62
CA PHE A 92 -7.30 -14.58 16.85
C PHE A 92 -8.81 -14.81 16.65
N ASN A 93 -9.43 -15.50 17.58
CA ASN A 93 -10.87 -15.63 17.71
C ASN A 93 -11.34 -15.00 19.04
N PRO A 94 -12.47 -14.33 19.11
CA PRO A 94 -13.44 -13.99 18.08
C PRO A 94 -13.06 -12.75 17.24
N ARG A 95 -13.79 -12.53 16.13
CA ARG A 95 -13.58 -11.44 15.17
C ARG A 95 -13.54 -10.04 15.81
N GLU A 96 -14.38 -9.80 16.81
CA GLU A 96 -14.42 -8.51 17.53
C GLU A 96 -13.07 -8.18 18.19
N LYS A 97 -12.41 -9.18 18.79
CA LYS A 97 -11.07 -9.02 19.38
C LYS A 97 -10.03 -8.73 18.32
N ARG A 98 -10.12 -9.38 17.14
CA ARG A 98 -9.22 -9.09 16.00
C ARG A 98 -9.32 -7.64 15.57
N LEU A 99 -10.56 -7.14 15.35
CA LEU A 99 -10.80 -5.77 14.94
C LEU A 99 -10.30 -4.77 15.99
N ALA A 100 -10.65 -4.99 17.26
CA ALA A 100 -10.20 -4.12 18.36
C ALA A 100 -8.66 -4.07 18.44
N PHE A 101 -8.01 -5.23 18.32
CA PHE A 101 -6.55 -5.32 18.40
C PHE A 101 -5.88 -4.67 17.17
N ALA A 102 -6.41 -4.90 15.97
CA ALA A 102 -5.92 -4.27 14.75
C ALA A 102 -6.03 -2.73 14.79
N LEU A 103 -7.17 -2.20 15.27
CA LEU A 103 -7.36 -0.77 15.48
C LEU A 103 -6.36 -0.20 16.48
N THR A 104 -6.17 -0.88 17.61
CA THR A 104 -5.22 -0.46 18.64
C THR A 104 -3.79 -0.44 18.09
N LEU A 105 -3.38 -1.50 17.40
CA LEU A 105 -2.05 -1.57 16.78
C LEU A 105 -1.83 -0.46 15.75
N SER A 106 -2.83 -0.18 14.92
CA SER A 106 -2.72 0.89 13.92
C SER A 106 -2.63 2.27 14.57
N ALA A 107 -3.39 2.52 15.64
CA ALA A 107 -3.31 3.76 16.41
C ALA A 107 -1.92 3.93 17.03
N PHE A 108 -1.39 2.87 17.67
CA PHE A 108 -0.03 2.87 18.20
C PHE A 108 1.00 3.15 17.11
N ALA A 109 0.93 2.43 16.00
CA ALA A 109 1.85 2.62 14.88
C ALA A 109 1.86 4.07 14.36
N GLY A 110 0.67 4.70 14.26
CA GLY A 110 0.53 6.10 13.86
C GLY A 110 1.07 7.09 14.89
N ILE A 111 0.94 6.79 16.20
CA ILE A 111 1.48 7.65 17.27
C ILE A 111 3.02 7.60 17.27
N PHE A 112 3.63 6.43 17.12
CA PHE A 112 5.07 6.27 17.11
C PHE A 112 5.74 6.86 15.86
N GLN A 113 5.05 6.87 14.73
CA GLN A 113 5.54 7.45 13.49
C GLN A 113 4.43 8.31 12.84
N PRO A 114 4.22 9.54 13.30
CA PRO A 114 3.14 10.41 12.79
C PRO A 114 3.21 10.66 11.29
N ASP A 115 4.43 10.73 10.75
CA ASP A 115 4.67 10.91 9.31
C ASP A 115 4.14 9.74 8.47
N ALA A 116 4.05 8.54 9.04
CA ALA A 116 3.53 7.35 8.39
C ALA A 116 2.10 6.99 8.86
N ALA A 117 1.46 7.83 9.68
CA ALA A 117 0.14 7.54 10.25
C ALA A 117 -0.92 7.30 9.16
N LEU A 118 -0.88 8.07 8.08
CA LEU A 118 -1.77 7.87 6.93
C LEU A 118 -1.56 6.50 6.27
N LEU A 119 -0.30 6.08 6.08
CA LEU A 119 0.00 4.76 5.54
C LEU A 119 -0.50 3.65 6.46
N CYS A 120 -0.34 3.78 7.77
CA CYS A 120 -0.85 2.82 8.75
C CYS A 120 -2.39 2.72 8.68
N ALA A 121 -3.10 3.85 8.59
CA ALA A 121 -4.55 3.88 8.45
C ALA A 121 -5.02 3.23 7.14
N VAL A 122 -4.29 3.46 6.05
CA VAL A 122 -4.58 2.85 4.74
C VAL A 122 -4.33 1.34 4.77
N ILE A 123 -3.22 0.87 5.34
CA ILE A 123 -2.92 -0.57 5.50
C ILE A 123 -4.00 -1.25 6.33
N LEU A 124 -4.42 -0.63 7.45
CA LEU A 124 -5.53 -1.14 8.25
C LEU A 124 -6.82 -1.22 7.43
N SER A 125 -7.14 -0.19 6.63
CA SER A 125 -8.35 -0.16 5.80
C SER A 125 -8.35 -1.28 4.76
N ILE A 126 -7.20 -1.52 4.08
CA ILE A 126 -7.04 -2.61 3.12
C ILE A 126 -7.20 -3.97 3.84
N TRP A 127 -6.60 -4.12 5.02
CA TRP A 127 -6.74 -5.34 5.81
C TRP A 127 -8.19 -5.58 6.24
N MET A 128 -8.92 -4.52 6.62
CA MET A 128 -10.34 -4.61 6.96
C MET A 128 -11.20 -5.10 5.78
N LEU A 129 -10.89 -4.69 4.54
CA LEU A 129 -11.60 -5.18 3.35
C LEU A 129 -11.48 -6.71 3.21
N TRP A 130 -10.33 -7.28 3.55
CA TRP A 130 -10.15 -8.73 3.60
C TRP A 130 -10.93 -9.35 4.76
N GLU A 131 -10.86 -8.78 5.95
CA GLU A 131 -11.56 -9.29 7.14
C GLU A 131 -13.10 -9.31 6.94
N PHE A 132 -13.62 -8.36 6.17
CA PHE A 132 -15.03 -8.32 5.80
C PHE A 132 -15.38 -9.23 4.60
N GLY A 133 -14.39 -9.91 4.01
CA GLY A 133 -14.60 -10.78 2.87
C GLY A 133 -14.94 -10.04 1.56
N ILE A 134 -14.65 -8.74 1.50
CA ILE A 134 -14.90 -7.89 0.30
C ILE A 134 -13.81 -8.13 -0.74
N MET A 135 -12.59 -8.46 -0.30
CA MET A 135 -11.41 -8.59 -1.16
C MET A 135 -10.66 -9.89 -0.89
N GLY A 136 -10.05 -10.45 -1.94
CA GLY A 136 -9.23 -11.67 -1.85
C GLY A 136 -7.93 -11.44 -1.07
N GLY A 137 -7.46 -12.48 -0.36
CA GLY A 137 -6.24 -12.38 0.44
C GLY A 137 -4.98 -12.11 -0.38
N ALA A 138 -4.92 -12.55 -1.65
CA ALA A 138 -3.81 -12.26 -2.56
C ALA A 138 -3.79 -10.78 -2.94
N ASP A 139 -4.96 -10.21 -3.28
CA ASP A 139 -5.11 -8.80 -3.66
C ASP A 139 -4.71 -7.86 -2.53
N VAL A 140 -5.16 -8.17 -1.31
CA VAL A 140 -4.82 -7.40 -0.10
C VAL A 140 -3.30 -7.37 0.13
N LYS A 141 -2.63 -8.53 0.03
CA LYS A 141 -1.17 -8.61 0.19
C LYS A 141 -0.44 -7.77 -0.87
N LEU A 142 -0.90 -7.82 -2.13
CA LEU A 142 -0.34 -7.01 -3.21
C LEU A 142 -0.57 -5.52 -2.98
N LEU A 143 -1.77 -5.10 -2.58
CA LEU A 143 -2.06 -3.70 -2.29
C LEU A 143 -1.22 -3.16 -1.14
N ILE A 144 -1.07 -3.93 -0.05
CA ILE A 144 -0.22 -3.55 1.08
C ILE A 144 1.24 -3.45 0.62
N ALA A 145 1.73 -4.45 -0.15
CA ALA A 145 3.10 -4.45 -0.66
C ALA A 145 3.38 -3.20 -1.50
N ILE A 146 2.51 -2.86 -2.44
CA ILE A 146 2.64 -1.68 -3.29
C ILE A 146 2.64 -0.39 -2.46
N THR A 147 1.71 -0.28 -1.51
CA THR A 147 1.59 0.89 -0.64
C THR A 147 2.85 1.14 0.17
N ILE A 148 3.49 0.07 0.69
CA ILE A 148 4.75 0.15 1.43
C ILE A 148 5.92 0.47 0.48
N MET A 149 6.01 -0.19 -0.70
CA MET A 149 7.10 0.02 -1.67
C MET A 149 7.16 1.45 -2.18
N ILE A 150 6.00 2.02 -2.51
CA ILE A 150 5.90 3.40 -3.00
C ILE A 150 6.02 4.40 -1.82
N GLY A 151 5.65 3.99 -0.60
CA GLY A 151 5.64 4.87 0.57
C GLY A 151 4.58 5.98 0.50
N ASN A 152 3.63 5.88 -0.44
CA ASN A 152 2.61 6.90 -0.67
C ASN A 152 1.24 6.25 -0.93
N ALA A 153 0.25 6.65 -0.14
CA ALA A 153 -1.12 6.15 -0.25
C ALA A 153 -1.84 6.60 -1.54
N THR A 154 -1.37 7.65 -2.20
CA THR A 154 -2.02 8.20 -3.41
C THR A 154 -2.03 7.21 -4.58
N ILE A 155 -1.13 6.21 -4.60
CA ILE A 155 -1.14 5.13 -5.60
C ILE A 155 -2.45 4.35 -5.61
N LEU A 156 -3.17 4.31 -4.50
CA LEU A 156 -4.45 3.60 -4.44
C LEU A 156 -5.54 4.30 -5.25
N ILE A 157 -5.41 5.60 -5.52
CA ILE A 157 -6.41 6.35 -6.31
C ILE A 157 -6.51 5.79 -7.74
N PRO A 158 -5.44 5.74 -8.55
CA PRO A 158 -5.53 5.17 -9.89
C PRO A 158 -5.88 3.68 -9.87
N ILE A 159 -5.46 2.92 -8.86
CA ILE A 159 -5.86 1.51 -8.69
C ILE A 159 -7.37 1.40 -8.44
N ALA A 160 -7.93 2.23 -7.57
CA ALA A 160 -9.35 2.25 -7.28
C ALA A 160 -10.19 2.66 -8.51
N VAL A 161 -9.71 3.66 -9.27
CA VAL A 161 -10.35 4.07 -10.52
C VAL A 161 -10.33 2.94 -11.54
N ALA A 162 -9.18 2.28 -11.75
CA ALA A 162 -9.07 1.14 -12.66
C ALA A 162 -9.99 -0.02 -12.22
N GLY A 163 -10.03 -0.33 -10.91
CA GLY A 163 -10.91 -1.34 -10.34
C GLY A 163 -12.38 -1.00 -10.50
N GLY A 164 -12.75 0.26 -10.30
CA GLY A 164 -14.12 0.75 -10.52
C GLY A 164 -14.57 0.59 -11.98
N ILE A 165 -13.73 1.00 -12.93
CA ILE A 165 -14.01 0.83 -14.36
C ILE A 165 -14.18 -0.65 -14.71
N GLN A 166 -13.26 -1.49 -14.24
CA GLN A 166 -13.32 -2.93 -14.47
C GLN A 166 -14.58 -3.55 -13.84
N GLY A 167 -14.96 -3.12 -12.63
CA GLY A 167 -16.19 -3.55 -11.97
C GLY A 167 -17.44 -3.22 -12.75
N VAL A 168 -17.52 -2.00 -13.30
CA VAL A 168 -18.65 -1.60 -14.19
C VAL A 168 -18.69 -2.47 -15.44
N ILE A 169 -17.57 -2.69 -16.12
CA ILE A 169 -17.50 -3.53 -17.33
C ILE A 169 -17.93 -4.97 -17.01
N ALA A 170 -17.47 -5.54 -15.91
CA ALA A 170 -17.83 -6.89 -15.49
C ALA A 170 -19.31 -7.01 -15.14
N SER A 171 -19.87 -6.00 -14.48
CA SER A 171 -21.31 -5.93 -14.18
C SER A 171 -22.16 -5.92 -15.46
N LEU A 172 -21.77 -5.11 -16.46
CA LEU A 172 -22.45 -5.06 -17.76
C LEU A 172 -22.35 -6.40 -18.51
N ARG A 173 -21.22 -7.11 -18.38
CA ARG A 173 -21.01 -8.43 -19.00
C ARG A 173 -21.58 -9.59 -18.17
N LYS A 174 -22.20 -9.32 -17.03
CA LYS A 174 -22.71 -10.32 -16.07
C LYS A 174 -21.64 -11.34 -15.64
N GLN A 175 -20.38 -10.91 -15.61
CA GLN A 175 -19.27 -11.74 -15.15
C GLN A 175 -19.31 -11.80 -13.63
N ARG A 176 -19.21 -13.02 -13.05
CA ARG A 176 -19.23 -13.21 -11.59
C ARG A 176 -17.88 -12.95 -10.94
N GLU A 177 -16.81 -13.11 -11.69
CA GLU A 177 -15.44 -13.00 -11.17
C GLU A 177 -14.66 -11.98 -11.99
N ILE A 178 -14.00 -11.08 -11.28
CA ILE A 178 -13.23 -9.98 -11.85
C ILE A 178 -11.76 -10.20 -11.48
N PRO A 179 -10.83 -10.29 -12.47
CA PRO A 179 -9.41 -10.40 -12.20
C PRO A 179 -8.88 -9.05 -11.67
N PHE A 180 -8.91 -8.87 -10.35
CA PHE A 180 -8.62 -7.57 -9.72
C PHE A 180 -7.15 -7.17 -9.85
N VAL A 181 -6.23 -8.13 -9.98
CA VAL A 181 -4.78 -7.85 -10.17
C VAL A 181 -4.52 -7.06 -11.45
N VAL A 182 -5.37 -7.21 -12.49
CA VAL A 182 -5.30 -6.38 -13.71
C VAL A 182 -5.48 -4.90 -13.37
N SER A 183 -6.44 -4.58 -12.52
CA SER A 183 -6.68 -3.19 -12.07
C SER A 183 -5.52 -2.66 -11.24
N ILE A 184 -4.96 -3.51 -10.39
CA ILE A 184 -3.78 -3.15 -9.59
C ILE A 184 -2.61 -2.82 -10.51
N PHE A 185 -2.34 -3.67 -11.51
CA PHE A 185 -1.26 -3.44 -12.48
C PHE A 185 -1.49 -2.17 -13.30
N CYS A 186 -2.67 -1.98 -13.88
CA CYS A 186 -2.99 -0.80 -14.68
C CYS A 186 -2.90 0.49 -13.86
N GLY A 187 -3.41 0.49 -12.63
CA GLY A 187 -3.34 1.65 -11.74
C GLY A 187 -1.91 1.97 -11.31
N ALA A 188 -1.10 0.96 -10.99
CA ALA A 188 0.31 1.13 -10.66
C ALA A 188 1.12 1.63 -11.86
N LEU A 189 0.88 1.06 -13.05
CA LEU A 189 1.52 1.50 -14.30
C LEU A 189 1.20 2.97 -14.58
N PHE A 190 -0.07 3.36 -14.46
CA PHE A 190 -0.49 4.75 -14.63
C PHE A 190 0.21 5.67 -13.63
N PHE A 191 0.29 5.30 -12.36
CA PHE A 191 0.96 6.09 -11.32
C PHE A 191 2.45 6.28 -11.60
N VAL A 192 3.13 5.24 -12.09
CA VAL A 192 4.58 5.30 -12.41
C VAL A 192 4.85 6.15 -13.65
N LEU A 193 3.99 6.04 -14.69
CA LEU A 193 4.16 6.78 -15.94
C LEU A 193 3.72 8.23 -15.84
N PHE A 194 2.70 8.50 -15.02
CA PHE A 194 2.15 9.83 -14.81
C PHE A 194 2.21 10.15 -13.31
N PRO A 195 3.40 10.45 -12.76
CA PRO A 195 3.50 10.84 -11.37
C PRO A 195 2.60 12.07 -11.18
N LEU A 196 1.43 11.81 -10.59
CA LEU A 196 0.49 12.86 -10.21
C LEU A 196 1.21 13.74 -9.19
N ILE A 197 1.46 14.94 -9.61
CA ILE A 197 2.18 16.06 -9.02
C ILE A 197 1.89 16.23 -7.53
#